data_6af83ced91ffc294408d72bd569d166c
#
_entry.id   6af83ced91ffc294408d72bd569d166c
#
_cell.length_a   1.000
_cell.length_b   1.000
_cell.length_c   1.000
_cell.angle_alpha   90.00
_cell.angle_beta   90.00
_cell.angle_gamma   90.00
#
_symmetry.space_group_name_H-M   'P 1'
#
loop_
_entity.id
_entity.type
_entity.pdbx_description
1 polymer ?
#
loop_
_entity_poly.entity_id
_entity_poly.type
_entity_poly.pdbx_seq_one_letter_code
_entity_poly.pdbx_strand_id
1 'polypeptide(L)'
;MSKNLSSNGKGKIKFYGYKKCGNCIKAEKLLQNAGVVYEFTDITQNPPSLDELTMVAENADIILNKLFNTSGIQYRELKIKERLSGLTKLEILSLLANNGRLIKRPLITDGEKATVGFKEDQLSKVWCRTET
;
A
#
# COMPACT_ATOMS: atom_id res chain seq x y z
N MET A 1 17.95 -0.10 20.96
CA MET A 1 17.39 0.09 21.03
C MET A 1 16.94 0.44 20.90
N SER A 2 17.10 0.23 20.61
CA SER A 2 16.42 0.48 20.49
C SER A 2 15.98 0.84 20.13
N LYS A 3 16.03 0.58 19.92
CA LYS A 3 15.40 0.82 19.66
C LYS A 3 14.81 1.06 19.30
N ASN A 4 14.86 0.78 19.08
CA ASN A 4 14.09 0.92 18.85
C ASN A 4 13.52 1.14 18.61
N LEU A 5 13.68 0.87 18.52
CA LEU A 5 12.95 1.00 18.37
C LEU A 5 12.30 1.29 18.09
N SER A 6 12.44 1.14 18.11
CA SER A 6 11.63 1.35 17.93
C SER A 6 11.04 1.60 17.73
N SER A 7 11.17 1.40 17.72
CA SER A 7 10.42 1.58 17.71
C SER A 7 9.79 1.79 17.57
N ASN A 8 9.69 1.69 17.59
CA ASN A 8 8.88 1.90 17.42
C ASN A 8 8.16 1.79 16.90
N GLY A 9 8.30 1.71 17.59
CA GLY A 9 7.17 1.09 17.10
C GLY A 9 6.88 1.38 15.71
N LYS A 10 6.83 2.51 15.40
CA LYS A 10 6.56 2.79 14.06
C LYS A 10 7.65 2.22 13.26
N GLY A 11 7.31 1.32 12.41
CA GLY A 11 8.26 0.72 11.57
C GLY A 11 8.71 1.67 10.49
N LYS A 12 9.60 1.18 9.68
CA LYS A 12 10.00 1.90 8.49
C LYS A 12 8.82 2.07 7.58
N ILE A 13 8.82 3.15 6.85
CA ILE A 13 7.83 3.36 5.81
C ILE A 13 8.24 2.53 4.60
N LYS A 14 7.34 1.66 4.17
CA LYS A 14 7.54 0.86 2.98
C LYS A 14 6.70 1.40 1.85
N PHE A 15 7.31 1.50 0.68
CA PHE A 15 6.65 2.02 -0.51
C PHE A 15 6.62 0.92 -1.54
N TYR A 16 5.43 0.34 -1.75
CA TYR A 16 5.26 -0.72 -2.74
C TYR A 16 4.75 -0.11 -4.04
N GLY A 17 5.52 -0.29 -5.10
CA GLY A 17 5.12 0.29 -6.38
C GLY A 17 6.02 -0.15 -7.50
N TYR A 18 5.96 0.60 -8.59
CA TYR A 18 6.84 0.43 -9.75
C TYR A 18 7.59 1.71 -10.00
N LYS A 19 8.81 1.60 -10.48
CA LYS A 19 9.58 2.79 -10.83
C LYS A 19 8.99 3.54 -12.03
N LYS A 20 8.30 2.83 -12.90
CA LYS A 20 7.73 3.45 -14.10
C LYS A 20 6.27 3.82 -13.99
N CYS A 21 5.68 3.64 -12.84
CA CYS A 21 4.27 3.96 -12.63
C CYS A 21 4.13 5.47 -12.39
N GLY A 22 3.27 6.12 -13.16
CA GLY A 22 3.11 7.57 -13.04
C GLY A 22 2.72 8.01 -11.64
N ASN A 23 1.76 7.32 -11.03
CA ASN A 23 1.35 7.66 -9.68
C ASN A 23 2.46 7.39 -8.67
N CYS A 24 3.25 6.34 -8.89
CA CYS A 24 4.37 6.05 -8.01
C CYS A 24 5.44 7.13 -8.11
N ILE A 25 5.71 7.60 -9.31
CA ILE A 25 6.69 8.66 -9.51
C ILE A 25 6.26 9.93 -8.78
N LYS A 26 5.00 10.29 -8.91
CA LYS A 26 4.47 11.47 -8.24
C LYS A 26 4.55 11.33 -6.72
N ALA A 27 4.22 10.14 -6.23
CA ALA A 27 4.26 9.91 -4.78
C ALA A 27 5.67 9.97 -4.25
N GLU A 28 6.63 9.36 -4.97
CA GLU A 28 8.02 9.42 -4.52
C GLU A 28 8.53 10.85 -4.48
N LYS A 29 8.19 11.64 -5.50
CA LYS A 29 8.61 13.04 -5.50
C LYS A 29 8.04 13.79 -4.31
N LEU A 30 6.78 13.56 -4.01
CA LEU A 30 6.14 14.23 -2.88
C LEU A 30 6.85 13.88 -1.58
N LEU A 31 7.14 12.59 -1.37
CA LEU A 31 7.80 12.16 -0.15
C LEU A 31 9.23 12.67 -0.07
N GLN A 32 9.94 12.62 -1.18
CA GLN A 32 11.34 13.08 -1.20
C GLN A 32 11.43 14.58 -0.94
N ASN A 33 10.53 15.35 -1.53
CA ASN A 33 10.52 16.79 -1.31
C ASN A 33 10.21 17.16 0.13
N ALA A 34 9.47 16.29 0.82
CA ALA A 34 9.13 16.52 2.21
C ALA A 34 10.16 15.93 3.18
N GLY A 35 11.21 15.32 2.65
CA GLY A 35 12.24 14.74 3.51
C GLY A 35 11.85 13.43 4.16
N VAL A 36 10.84 12.77 3.64
CA VAL A 36 10.37 11.49 4.21
C VAL A 36 11.27 10.38 3.73
N VAL A 37 11.75 9.56 4.67
CA VAL A 37 12.59 8.42 4.36
C VAL A 37 11.71 7.19 4.23
N TYR A 38 11.87 6.45 3.15
CA TYR A 38 11.08 5.26 2.91
C TYR A 38 11.91 4.22 2.16
N GLU A 39 11.44 2.99 2.19
CA GLU A 39 12.07 1.89 1.49
C GLU A 39 11.20 1.51 0.30
N PHE A 40 11.77 1.58 -0.91
CA PHE A 40 11.04 1.23 -2.11
C PHE A 40 11.10 -0.27 -2.35
N THR A 41 9.96 -0.87 -2.67
CA THR A 41 9.87 -2.29 -2.99
C THR A 41 9.05 -2.46 -4.25
N ASP A 42 9.58 -3.25 -5.19
CA ASP A 42 8.82 -3.58 -6.40
C ASP A 42 7.72 -4.55 -6.03
N ILE A 43 6.49 -4.11 -6.19
CA ILE A 43 5.34 -4.83 -5.68
C ILE A 43 5.08 -6.14 -6.43
N THR A 44 5.56 -6.26 -7.67
CA THR A 44 5.36 -7.51 -8.40
C THR A 44 6.37 -8.56 -8.02
N GLN A 45 7.56 -8.16 -7.62
CA GLN A 45 8.58 -9.10 -7.22
C GLN A 45 8.48 -9.48 -5.75
N ASN A 46 8.10 -8.51 -4.95
CA ASN A 46 7.99 -8.72 -3.50
C ASN A 46 6.69 -8.09 -3.00
N PRO A 47 5.55 -8.72 -3.29
CA PRO A 47 4.28 -8.17 -2.83
C PRO A 47 4.18 -8.25 -1.31
N PRO A 48 3.33 -7.41 -0.72
CA PRO A 48 3.16 -7.50 0.73
C PRO A 48 2.59 -8.85 1.14
N SER A 49 2.96 -9.29 2.33
CA SER A 49 2.50 -10.57 2.84
C SER A 49 1.04 -10.50 3.23
N LEU A 50 0.44 -11.66 3.43
CA LEU A 50 -0.93 -11.71 3.91
C LEU A 50 -1.06 -11.02 5.26
N ASP A 51 -0.09 -11.25 6.16
CA ASP A 51 -0.11 -10.59 7.47
C ASP A 51 -0.06 -9.09 7.33
N GLU A 52 0.79 -8.59 6.46
CA GLU A 52 0.92 -7.15 6.28
C GLU A 52 -0.35 -6.55 5.69
N LEU A 53 -0.94 -7.22 4.70
CA LEU A 53 -2.19 -6.73 4.11
C LEU A 53 -3.33 -6.75 5.11
N THR A 54 -3.36 -7.79 5.95
CA THR A 54 -4.38 -7.88 6.99
C THR A 54 -4.25 -6.70 7.95
N MET A 55 -3.01 -6.40 8.35
CA MET A 55 -2.74 -5.30 9.24
C MET A 55 -3.12 -3.97 8.60
N VAL A 56 -2.78 -3.79 7.33
CA VAL A 56 -3.14 -2.59 6.60
C VAL A 56 -4.65 -2.40 6.58
N ALA A 57 -5.38 -3.47 6.26
CA ALA A 57 -6.83 -3.37 6.17
C ALA A 57 -7.47 -3.05 7.51
N GLU A 58 -6.93 -3.60 8.58
CA GLU A 58 -7.53 -3.44 9.89
C GLU A 58 -7.07 -2.16 10.57
N ASN A 59 -5.78 -1.90 10.58
CA ASN A 59 -5.24 -0.75 11.32
C ASN A 59 -5.47 0.56 10.60
N ALA A 60 -5.37 0.55 9.28
CA ALA A 60 -5.55 1.77 8.51
C ALA A 60 -6.98 1.99 8.06
N ASP A 61 -7.86 1.04 8.39
CA ASP A 61 -9.28 1.16 8.08
C ASP A 61 -9.53 1.38 6.59
N ILE A 62 -8.82 0.63 5.77
CA ILE A 62 -8.98 0.74 4.34
C ILE A 62 -9.99 -0.28 3.86
N ILE A 63 -10.95 0.18 3.08
CA ILE A 63 -11.95 -0.71 2.49
C ILE A 63 -11.24 -1.64 1.51
N LEU A 64 -11.47 -2.96 1.66
CA LEU A 64 -10.76 -3.95 0.88
C LEU A 64 -10.83 -3.72 -0.62
N ASN A 65 -11.98 -3.30 -1.10
CA ASN A 65 -12.14 -3.08 -2.54
C ASN A 65 -11.20 -2.01 -3.07
N LYS A 66 -10.81 -1.07 -2.22
CA LYS A 66 -9.92 0.00 -2.64
C LYS A 66 -8.48 -0.44 -2.78
N LEU A 67 -8.16 -1.62 -2.28
CA LEU A 67 -6.81 -2.16 -2.45
C LEU A 67 -6.56 -2.70 -3.85
N PHE A 68 -7.61 -2.93 -4.63
CA PHE A 68 -7.47 -3.51 -5.95
C PHE A 68 -7.10 -2.46 -7.00
N ASN A 69 -6.22 -2.86 -7.91
CA ASN A 69 -5.91 -2.09 -9.10
C ASN A 69 -6.98 -2.38 -10.15
N THR A 70 -8.07 -1.63 -10.10
CA THR A 70 -9.23 -1.90 -10.95
C THR A 70 -8.98 -1.62 -12.42
N SER A 71 -7.92 -0.88 -12.73
CA SER A 71 -7.56 -0.60 -14.12
C SER A 71 -6.64 -1.65 -14.70
N GLY A 72 -6.22 -2.61 -13.90
CA GLY A 72 -5.25 -3.59 -14.32
C GLY A 72 -5.83 -4.68 -15.20
N ILE A 73 -4.97 -5.23 -16.04
CA ILE A 73 -5.37 -6.33 -16.92
C ILE A 73 -5.80 -7.54 -16.11
N GLN A 74 -5.05 -7.87 -15.07
CA GLN A 74 -5.38 -9.05 -14.27
C GLN A 74 -6.70 -8.92 -13.53
N TYR A 75 -7.01 -7.70 -13.08
CA TYR A 75 -8.29 -7.47 -12.44
C TYR A 75 -9.44 -7.86 -13.39
N ARG A 76 -9.32 -7.46 -14.65
CA ARG A 76 -10.33 -7.77 -15.65
C ARG A 76 -10.32 -9.24 -16.05
N GLU A 77 -9.13 -9.81 -16.27
CA GLU A 77 -9.03 -11.20 -16.71
C GLU A 77 -9.54 -12.17 -15.68
N LEU A 78 -9.30 -11.88 -14.41
CA LEU A 78 -9.77 -12.74 -13.33
C LEU A 78 -11.22 -12.45 -12.94
N LYS A 79 -11.83 -11.45 -13.58
CA LYS A 79 -13.21 -11.08 -13.32
C LYS A 79 -13.43 -10.79 -11.84
N ILE A 80 -12.50 -10.05 -11.27
CA ILE A 80 -12.53 -9.79 -9.83
C ILE A 80 -13.82 -9.07 -9.43
N LYS A 81 -14.25 -8.10 -10.25
CA LYS A 81 -15.43 -7.33 -9.93
C LYS A 81 -16.64 -8.23 -9.70
N GLU A 82 -16.80 -9.24 -10.56
CA GLU A 82 -17.94 -10.16 -10.44
C GLU A 82 -17.81 -11.13 -9.28
N ARG A 83 -16.56 -11.39 -8.86
CA ARG A 83 -16.32 -12.40 -7.83
C ARG A 83 -16.33 -11.84 -6.42
N LEU A 84 -16.15 -10.52 -6.27
CA LEU A 84 -15.94 -9.95 -4.93
C LEU A 84 -17.05 -10.25 -3.95
N SER A 85 -18.30 -10.21 -4.41
CA SER A 85 -19.41 -10.42 -3.48
C SER A 85 -19.46 -11.84 -2.94
N GLY A 86 -18.81 -12.79 -3.62
CA GLY A 86 -18.78 -14.17 -3.17
C GLY A 86 -17.54 -14.57 -2.40
N LEU A 87 -16.63 -13.61 -2.15
CA LEU A 87 -15.39 -13.91 -1.48
C LEU A 87 -15.42 -13.42 -0.04
N THR A 88 -14.80 -14.20 0.85
CA THR A 88 -14.62 -13.77 2.21
C THR A 88 -13.47 -12.76 2.29
N LYS A 89 -13.40 -12.06 3.41
CA LYS A 89 -12.30 -11.13 3.65
C LYS A 89 -10.95 -11.81 3.48
N LEU A 90 -10.80 -12.98 4.07
CA LEU A 90 -9.55 -13.72 3.98
C LEU A 90 -9.22 -14.10 2.55
N GLU A 91 -10.23 -14.52 1.78
CA GLU A 91 -10.01 -14.86 0.39
C GLU A 91 -9.56 -13.66 -0.42
N ILE A 92 -10.15 -12.50 -0.17
CA ILE A 92 -9.76 -11.28 -0.86
C ILE A 92 -8.31 -10.93 -0.53
N LEU A 93 -7.97 -10.97 0.75
CA LEU A 93 -6.60 -10.64 1.18
C LEU A 93 -5.59 -11.63 0.62
N SER A 94 -5.97 -12.92 0.56
CA SER A 94 -5.08 -13.94 0.02
C SER A 94 -4.83 -13.75 -1.47
N LEU A 95 -5.84 -13.33 -2.20
CA LEU A 95 -5.68 -13.01 -3.62
C LEU A 95 -4.65 -11.89 -3.80
N LEU A 96 -4.78 -10.85 -3.00
CA LEU A 96 -3.88 -9.70 -3.10
C LEU A 96 -2.46 -10.07 -2.70
N ALA A 97 -2.31 -10.87 -1.65
CA ALA A 97 -0.99 -11.23 -1.14
C ALA A 97 -0.18 -12.03 -2.15
N ASN A 98 -0.85 -12.81 -2.96
CA ASN A 98 -0.17 -13.66 -3.93
C ASN A 98 0.03 -12.98 -5.27
N ASN A 99 -0.47 -11.76 -5.44
CA ASN A 99 -0.43 -11.14 -6.76
C ASN A 99 -0.34 -9.63 -6.64
N GLY A 100 0.90 -9.14 -6.65
CA GLY A 100 1.13 -7.70 -6.52
C GLY A 100 0.53 -6.88 -7.64
N ARG A 101 0.27 -7.49 -8.80
CA ARG A 101 -0.33 -6.75 -9.92
C ARG A 101 -1.79 -6.41 -9.68
N LEU A 102 -2.42 -7.12 -8.76
CA LEU A 102 -3.80 -6.81 -8.39
C LEU A 102 -3.90 -5.66 -7.39
N ILE A 103 -2.79 -5.27 -6.79
CA ILE A 103 -2.82 -4.23 -5.75
C ILE A 103 -2.65 -2.86 -6.36
N LYS A 104 -3.48 -1.92 -5.90
CA LYS A 104 -3.40 -0.52 -6.34
C LYS A 104 -2.10 0.10 -5.86
N ARG A 105 -1.45 0.86 -6.74
CA ARG A 105 -0.14 1.44 -6.45
C ARG A 105 -0.20 2.95 -6.38
N PRO A 106 0.64 3.57 -5.58
CA PRO A 106 1.52 2.91 -4.61
C PRO A 106 0.78 2.54 -3.35
N LEU A 107 1.22 1.47 -2.71
CA LEU A 107 0.77 1.13 -1.37
C LEU A 107 1.87 1.52 -0.42
N ILE A 108 1.58 2.43 0.50
CA ILE A 108 2.58 2.95 1.43
C ILE A 108 2.10 2.65 2.83
N THR A 109 2.97 2.06 3.65
CA THR A 109 2.58 1.71 5.02
C THR A 109 3.78 1.69 5.93
N ASP A 110 3.54 2.00 7.19
CA ASP A 110 4.57 1.87 8.23
C ASP A 110 4.19 0.78 9.24
N GLY A 111 3.19 -0.03 8.91
CA GLY A 111 2.71 -1.08 9.79
C GLY A 111 1.49 -0.70 10.57
N GLU A 112 1.24 0.59 10.72
CA GLU A 112 0.03 1.09 11.38
C GLU A 112 -0.84 1.87 10.45
N LYS A 113 -0.25 2.86 9.78
CA LYS A 113 -0.95 3.68 8.80
C LYS A 113 -0.68 3.15 7.41
N ALA A 114 -1.56 3.44 6.49
CA ALA A 114 -1.36 3.07 5.10
C ALA A 114 -2.16 3.97 4.18
N THR A 115 -1.65 4.14 2.97
CA THR A 115 -2.39 4.81 1.90
C THR A 115 -2.27 3.99 0.64
N VAL A 116 -3.28 4.04 -0.23
CA VAL A 116 -3.25 3.38 -1.52
C VAL A 116 -3.59 4.39 -2.60
N GLY A 117 -2.83 4.32 -3.68
CA GLY A 117 -3.01 5.25 -4.79
C GLY A 117 -2.36 6.58 -4.49
N PHE A 118 -2.46 7.47 -5.47
CA PHE A 118 -1.90 8.81 -5.31
C PHE A 118 -3.02 9.82 -5.19
N LYS A 119 -3.15 10.39 -4.01
CA LYS A 119 -3.99 11.55 -3.74
C LYS A 119 -3.10 12.47 -2.92
N GLU A 120 -2.74 13.58 -3.53
CA GLU A 120 -1.74 14.45 -2.95
C GLU A 120 -2.11 14.90 -1.54
N ASP A 121 -3.36 15.31 -1.35
CA ASP A 121 -3.80 15.77 -0.04
C ASP A 121 -3.69 14.68 1.01
N GLN A 122 -4.08 13.45 0.65
CA GLN A 122 -4.03 12.36 1.57
C GLN A 122 -2.58 11.99 1.92
N LEU A 123 -1.71 11.92 0.91
CA LEU A 123 -0.32 11.58 1.15
C LEU A 123 0.38 12.63 2.00
N SER A 124 0.10 13.90 1.73
CA SER A 124 0.68 14.96 2.53
C SER A 124 0.23 14.89 3.97
N LYS A 125 -1.05 14.64 4.17
CA LYS A 125 -1.60 14.59 5.52
C LYS A 125 -1.04 13.42 6.31
N VAL A 126 -0.91 12.26 5.68
CA VAL A 126 -0.50 11.06 6.40
C VAL A 126 1.02 10.99 6.56
N TRP A 127 1.77 11.33 5.51
CA TRP A 127 3.21 11.06 5.49
C TRP A 127 4.08 12.28 5.60
N CYS A 128 3.61 13.43 5.16
CA CYS A 128 4.44 14.62 5.08
C CYS A 128 4.18 15.63 6.19
N ARG A 129 3.34 15.28 7.16
CA ARG A 129 3.09 16.21 8.25
C ARG A 129 4.34 16.41 9.03
N THR A 130 4.72 17.65 9.13
CA THR A 130 5.76 17.97 10.06
C THR A 130 5.08 18.37 11.32
N GLU A 131 5.55 17.86 12.38
CA GLU A 131 4.98 18.23 13.60
C GLU A 131 5.54 19.49 14.06
N THR A 132 4.81 20.24 14.55
CA THR A 132 5.38 21.48 15.07
C THR A 132 4.92 21.70 16.47
#